data_a1f5cd91a8a2b2c1e4093cbcaf137447
#
_entry.id   a1f5cd91a8a2b2c1e4093cbcaf137447
#
_cell.length_a   1.000
_cell.length_b   1.000
_cell.length_c   1.000
_cell.angle_alpha   90.00
_cell.angle_beta   90.00
_cell.angle_gamma   90.00
#
_symmetry.space_group_name_H-M   'P 1'
#
loop_
_entity.id
_entity.type
_entity.pdbx_description
1 polymer ?
#
loop_
_entity_poly.entity_id
_entity_poly.type
_entity_poly.pdbx_seq_one_letter_code
_entity_poly.pdbx_strand_id
1 'polypeptide(L)'
;GAVGKIAGFLVIEWNDSTANLAMVAGHPRFATRAKEFSVPVHIQDLSGSGQYIGASAVQGRNVYAHKVLRSIAIRAVYAPGSLSVSAAPASEAGKTVLTIVESATGSFKYTVAPAEPAKLGDAYKGTALTSGTTKIAVTVGQVIEVADLDSDGKVVKVGYHTVKASEIKA
;
A
#
# COMPACT_ATOMS: atom_id res chain seq x y z
N GLY A 1 -6.91 14.71 8.27
CA GLY A 1 -6.43 15.79 9.16
C GLY A 1 -5.19 15.38 9.96
N ALA A 2 -4.66 16.30 10.79
CA ALA A 2 -3.52 15.98 11.65
C ALA A 2 -3.97 15.00 12.74
N VAL A 3 -3.23 13.90 12.91
CA VAL A 3 -3.53 12.83 13.87
C VAL A 3 -2.68 12.99 15.14
N GLY A 4 -1.47 13.59 15.02
CA GLY A 4 -0.57 13.78 16.15
C GLY A 4 0.86 14.14 15.72
N LYS A 5 1.81 13.97 16.66
CA LYS A 5 3.24 14.13 16.41
C LYS A 5 4.01 12.90 16.88
N ILE A 6 4.94 12.41 16.06
CA ILE A 6 5.83 11.30 16.39
C ILE A 6 7.25 11.73 16.05
N ALA A 7 8.18 11.64 17.01
CA ALA A 7 9.59 12.00 16.84
C ALA A 7 9.82 13.36 16.13
N GLY A 8 8.98 14.37 16.45
CA GLY A 8 9.06 15.71 15.88
C GLY A 8 8.36 15.90 14.53
N PHE A 9 7.86 14.83 13.90
CA PHE A 9 7.06 14.92 12.68
C PHE A 9 5.59 15.11 12.99
N LEU A 10 4.94 16.03 12.28
CA LEU A 10 3.48 16.12 12.24
C LEU A 10 2.94 14.96 11.42
N VAL A 11 2.13 14.09 12.02
CA VAL A 11 1.49 12.97 11.34
C VAL A 11 0.15 13.43 10.79
N ILE A 12 -0.05 13.23 9.50
CA ILE A 12 -1.28 13.57 8.78
C ILE A 12 -1.79 12.27 8.14
N GLU A 13 -3.04 11.93 8.44
CA GLU A 13 -3.73 10.87 7.73
C GLU A 13 -4.21 11.42 6.38
N TRP A 14 -3.84 10.71 5.32
CA TRP A 14 -4.14 11.06 3.96
C TRP A 14 -4.67 9.84 3.20
N ASN A 15 -5.78 10.04 2.52
CA ASN A 15 -6.35 9.01 1.64
C ASN A 15 -5.73 9.18 0.25
N ASP A 16 -4.84 8.26 -0.11
CA ASP A 16 -4.16 8.21 -1.41
C ASP A 16 -4.38 6.84 -2.05
N SER A 17 -4.63 6.83 -3.35
CA SER A 17 -4.82 5.62 -4.15
C SER A 17 -3.53 5.12 -4.80
N THR A 18 -2.38 5.71 -4.48
CA THR A 18 -1.08 5.26 -5.02
C THR A 18 -0.78 3.85 -4.53
N ALA A 19 -0.63 2.90 -5.46
CA ALA A 19 -0.41 1.50 -5.15
C ALA A 19 0.83 1.31 -4.26
N ASN A 20 0.65 0.54 -3.19
CA ASN A 20 1.72 0.17 -2.24
C ASN A 20 2.39 1.35 -1.49
N LEU A 21 1.92 2.57 -1.63
CA LEU A 21 2.43 3.71 -0.87
C LEU A 21 1.93 3.62 0.58
N ALA A 22 2.85 3.36 1.51
CA ALA A 22 2.54 3.25 2.94
C ALA A 22 2.69 4.59 3.68
N MET A 23 3.72 5.34 3.35
CA MET A 23 4.01 6.60 4.04
C MET A 23 4.84 7.54 3.15
N VAL A 24 4.61 8.84 3.29
CA VAL A 24 5.50 9.87 2.77
C VAL A 24 5.96 10.73 3.95
N ALA A 25 7.26 10.89 4.11
CA ALA A 25 7.85 11.76 5.10
C ALA A 25 8.74 12.81 4.45
N GLY A 26 8.68 14.05 4.90
CA GLY A 26 9.49 15.11 4.32
C GLY A 26 9.56 16.35 5.19
N HIS A 27 10.56 17.18 4.89
CA HIS A 27 10.69 18.51 5.47
C HIS A 27 9.93 19.52 4.60
N PRO A 28 9.26 20.55 5.18
CA PRO A 28 8.48 21.53 4.40
C PRO A 28 9.24 22.23 3.25
N ARG A 29 10.56 22.26 3.31
CA ARG A 29 11.43 22.82 2.27
C ARG A 29 11.62 21.93 1.04
N PHE A 30 10.98 20.72 0.98
CA PHE A 30 11.12 19.82 -0.17
C PHE A 30 10.48 20.39 -1.43
N ALA A 31 9.40 21.17 -1.29
CA ALA A 31 8.66 21.76 -2.40
C ALA A 31 8.26 23.20 -2.10
N THR A 32 7.98 23.94 -3.15
CA THR A 32 7.38 25.26 -3.06
C THR A 32 6.08 25.32 -3.85
N ARG A 33 5.20 26.20 -3.41
CA ARG A 33 4.00 26.60 -4.15
C ARG A 33 4.17 28.07 -4.54
N ALA A 34 4.21 28.33 -5.83
CA ALA A 34 4.11 29.67 -6.36
C ALA A 34 2.65 29.97 -6.73
N LYS A 35 2.14 31.10 -6.31
CA LYS A 35 0.82 31.62 -6.68
C LYS A 35 1.04 32.86 -7.54
N GLU A 36 0.61 32.80 -8.78
CA GLU A 36 0.75 33.89 -9.71
C GLU A 36 -0.29 34.99 -9.41
N PHE A 37 -1.57 34.60 -9.45
CA PHE A 37 -2.64 35.51 -9.07
C PHE A 37 -3.87 34.74 -8.56
N SER A 38 -4.73 35.47 -7.88
CA SER A 38 -6.01 34.97 -7.40
C SER A 38 -7.07 36.04 -7.61
N VAL A 39 -8.10 35.69 -8.35
CA VAL A 39 -9.32 36.51 -8.39
C VAL A 39 -10.26 35.94 -7.33
N PRO A 40 -10.65 36.74 -6.32
CA PRO A 40 -11.63 36.29 -5.32
C PRO A 40 -12.93 35.87 -5.97
N VAL A 41 -13.65 34.99 -5.30
CA VAL A 41 -14.99 34.62 -5.74
C VAL A 41 -15.88 35.87 -5.72
N HIS A 42 -16.51 36.18 -6.83
CA HIS A 42 -17.46 37.29 -6.99
C HIS A 42 -18.70 36.87 -7.76
N ILE A 43 -19.76 37.61 -7.55
CA ILE A 43 -21.02 37.42 -8.25
C ILE A 43 -21.09 38.44 -9.39
N GLN A 44 -21.29 37.97 -10.60
CA GLN A 44 -21.52 38.81 -11.77
C GLN A 44 -22.98 38.68 -12.22
N ASP A 45 -23.65 39.82 -12.31
CA ASP A 45 -24.98 39.87 -12.92
C ASP A 45 -24.88 39.69 -14.43
N LEU A 46 -25.62 38.74 -14.98
CA LEU A 46 -25.68 38.44 -16.39
C LEU A 46 -26.97 38.93 -17.06
N SER A 47 -27.78 39.72 -16.34
CA SER A 47 -29.11 40.16 -16.81
C SER A 47 -29.06 40.99 -18.11
N GLY A 48 -27.90 41.62 -18.44
CA GLY A 48 -27.66 42.34 -19.69
C GLY A 48 -27.21 41.45 -20.87
N SER A 49 -27.03 40.16 -20.66
CA SER A 49 -26.43 39.24 -21.68
C SER A 49 -27.51 38.46 -22.48
N GLY A 50 -28.61 39.08 -22.84
CA GLY A 50 -29.64 38.55 -23.73
C GLY A 50 -30.20 37.16 -23.36
N GLN A 51 -29.38 36.14 -23.50
CA GLN A 51 -29.76 34.74 -23.25
C GLN A 51 -29.89 34.39 -21.77
N TYR A 52 -29.42 35.22 -20.84
CA TYR A 52 -29.32 34.94 -19.39
C TYR A 52 -30.09 35.94 -18.52
N ILE A 53 -31.27 36.38 -18.99
CA ILE A 53 -32.09 37.32 -18.27
C ILE A 53 -32.44 36.79 -16.85
N GLY A 54 -32.03 37.57 -15.82
CA GLY A 54 -32.25 37.21 -14.42
C GLY A 54 -31.27 36.18 -13.85
N ALA A 55 -30.19 35.83 -14.57
CA ALA A 55 -29.17 34.92 -14.09
C ALA A 55 -27.97 35.68 -13.50
N SER A 56 -27.28 35.05 -12.53
CA SER A 56 -26.01 35.50 -11.97
C SER A 56 -24.98 34.39 -12.05
N ALA A 57 -23.74 34.74 -12.36
CA ALA A 57 -22.60 33.81 -12.34
C ALA A 57 -21.74 34.04 -11.12
N VAL A 58 -21.33 32.94 -10.46
CA VAL A 58 -20.31 32.95 -9.41
C VAL A 58 -18.99 32.56 -10.04
N GLN A 59 -18.01 33.45 -9.98
CA GLN A 59 -16.72 33.28 -10.63
C GLN A 59 -15.55 33.47 -9.66
N GLY A 60 -14.49 32.74 -9.86
CA GLY A 60 -13.23 32.90 -9.17
C GLY A 60 -12.13 32.19 -9.92
N ARG A 61 -10.89 32.65 -9.79
CA ARG A 61 -9.72 32.03 -10.46
C ARG A 61 -8.50 32.04 -9.57
N ASN A 62 -7.83 30.89 -9.49
CA ASN A 62 -6.52 30.74 -8.87
C ASN A 62 -5.55 30.18 -9.91
N VAL A 63 -4.40 30.82 -10.05
CA VAL A 63 -3.28 30.30 -10.86
C VAL A 63 -2.11 30.06 -9.93
N TYR A 64 -1.67 28.81 -9.86
CA TYR A 64 -0.56 28.40 -9.01
C TYR A 64 0.22 27.25 -9.65
N ALA A 65 1.45 27.08 -9.22
CA ALA A 65 2.30 25.96 -9.59
C ALA A 65 2.97 25.36 -8.35
N HIS A 66 3.27 24.07 -8.42
CA HIS A 66 4.06 23.39 -7.42
C HIS A 66 5.36 22.89 -8.06
N LYS A 67 6.47 22.99 -7.34
CA LYS A 67 7.76 22.44 -7.78
C LYS A 67 8.49 21.82 -6.60
N VAL A 68 9.02 20.61 -6.81
CA VAL A 68 9.96 19.98 -5.88
C VAL A 68 11.30 20.67 -6.04
N LEU A 69 11.83 21.25 -4.96
CA LEU A 69 13.11 21.96 -4.93
C LEU A 69 14.25 21.06 -4.44
N ARG A 70 13.96 20.17 -3.49
CA ARG A 70 14.94 19.28 -2.87
C ARG A 70 14.35 17.89 -2.73
N SER A 71 14.59 17.02 -3.71
CA SER A 71 14.11 15.63 -3.68
C SER A 71 14.68 14.82 -2.50
N ILE A 72 15.87 15.16 -2.01
CA ILE A 72 16.48 14.54 -0.83
C ILE A 72 15.71 14.82 0.47
N ALA A 73 14.92 15.89 0.51
CA ALA A 73 14.16 16.29 1.69
C ALA A 73 12.77 15.61 1.79
N ILE A 74 12.47 14.67 0.89
CA ILE A 74 11.26 13.84 0.91
C ILE A 74 11.63 12.39 0.68
N ARG A 75 10.93 11.49 1.37
CA ARG A 75 11.03 10.03 1.21
C ARG A 75 9.65 9.43 1.18
N ALA A 76 9.42 8.54 0.25
CA ALA A 76 8.26 7.67 0.21
C ALA A 76 8.66 6.27 0.68
N VAL A 77 7.81 5.66 1.49
CA VAL A 77 7.94 4.28 1.94
C VAL A 77 6.84 3.50 1.27
N TYR A 78 7.21 2.44 0.60
CA TYR A 78 6.29 1.51 -0.04
C TYR A 78 6.27 0.21 0.76
N ALA A 79 5.10 -0.39 0.90
CA ALA A 79 4.91 -1.70 1.51
C ALA A 79 4.40 -2.70 0.46
N PRO A 80 4.71 -4.00 0.60
CA PRO A 80 4.08 -5.03 -0.23
C PRO A 80 2.56 -4.98 -0.10
N GLY A 81 1.83 -5.35 -1.15
CA GLY A 81 0.41 -5.64 -1.08
C GLY A 81 0.14 -6.80 -0.09
N SER A 82 -1.08 -6.92 0.41
CA SER A 82 -1.46 -8.02 1.30
C SER A 82 -1.94 -9.24 0.53
N LEU A 83 -1.68 -10.45 1.09
CA LEU A 83 -2.24 -11.72 0.66
C LEU A 83 -3.13 -12.29 1.76
N SER A 84 -4.27 -12.85 1.39
CA SER A 84 -5.16 -13.58 2.29
C SER A 84 -4.74 -15.05 2.33
N VAL A 85 -4.09 -15.45 3.42
CA VAL A 85 -3.55 -16.80 3.60
C VAL A 85 -4.36 -17.53 4.66
N SER A 86 -4.86 -18.72 4.33
CA SER A 86 -5.50 -19.65 5.26
C SER A 86 -4.75 -20.98 5.28
N ALA A 87 -4.89 -21.76 6.38
CA ALA A 87 -4.24 -23.04 6.55
C ALA A 87 -5.24 -24.13 6.89
N ALA A 88 -4.96 -25.37 6.46
CA ALA A 88 -5.69 -26.57 6.79
C ALA A 88 -4.74 -27.75 7.03
N PRO A 89 -5.14 -28.79 7.78
CA PRO A 89 -4.32 -29.98 7.98
C PRO A 89 -3.98 -30.64 6.64
N ALA A 90 -2.72 -30.97 6.44
CA ALA A 90 -2.30 -31.77 5.30
C ALA A 90 -2.72 -33.24 5.44
N SER A 91 -2.51 -34.07 4.41
CA SER A 91 -2.72 -35.52 4.49
C SER A 91 -1.65 -36.24 5.32
N GLU A 92 -0.52 -35.61 5.59
CA GLU A 92 0.64 -36.15 6.31
C GLU A 92 0.76 -35.55 7.72
N ALA A 93 1.14 -36.38 8.70
CA ALA A 93 1.35 -35.95 10.09
C ALA A 93 2.42 -34.85 10.19
N GLY A 94 2.23 -33.89 11.08
CA GLY A 94 3.14 -32.75 11.29
C GLY A 94 3.15 -31.71 10.18
N LYS A 95 2.20 -31.78 9.24
CA LYS A 95 2.17 -30.84 8.09
C LYS A 95 0.85 -30.11 7.94
N THR A 96 0.94 -28.92 7.35
CA THR A 96 -0.18 -28.05 6.93
C THR A 96 -0.15 -27.78 5.43
N VAL A 97 -1.27 -27.38 4.88
CA VAL A 97 -1.40 -26.86 3.50
C VAL A 97 -1.96 -25.46 3.57
N LEU A 98 -1.35 -24.53 2.80
CA LEU A 98 -1.81 -23.15 2.71
C LEU A 98 -2.68 -22.94 1.47
N THR A 99 -3.78 -22.21 1.65
CA THR A 99 -4.62 -21.71 0.55
C THR A 99 -4.53 -20.21 0.49
N ILE A 100 -4.24 -19.69 -0.70
CA ILE A 100 -4.15 -18.26 -1.01
C ILE A 100 -5.34 -17.92 -1.90
N VAL A 101 -6.07 -16.86 -1.54
CA VAL A 101 -7.29 -16.45 -2.23
C VAL A 101 -6.94 -15.72 -3.53
N GLU A 102 -5.89 -14.89 -3.51
CA GLU A 102 -5.47 -14.07 -4.64
C GLU A 102 -4.72 -14.91 -5.67
N SER A 103 -4.87 -14.53 -6.95
CA SER A 103 -4.07 -15.09 -8.03
C SER A 103 -2.62 -14.60 -7.92
N ALA A 104 -1.68 -15.48 -8.22
CA ALA A 104 -0.26 -15.11 -8.29
C ALA A 104 -0.01 -14.09 -9.40
N THR A 105 0.85 -13.11 -9.13
CA THR A 105 1.36 -12.19 -10.16
C THR A 105 2.37 -12.93 -11.06
N GLY A 106 3.23 -13.75 -10.48
CA GLY A 106 4.14 -14.65 -11.16
C GLY A 106 4.21 -16.00 -10.45
N SER A 107 4.71 -16.03 -9.21
CA SER A 107 4.81 -17.28 -8.43
C SER A 107 4.72 -17.01 -6.93
N PHE A 108 4.19 -17.99 -6.19
CA PHE A 108 4.25 -17.94 -4.73
C PHE A 108 5.47 -18.69 -4.20
N LYS A 109 6.08 -18.10 -3.17
CA LYS A 109 7.07 -18.77 -2.33
C LYS A 109 6.73 -18.55 -0.85
N TYR A 110 7.22 -19.45 0.02
CA TYR A 110 7.02 -19.33 1.46
C TYR A 110 8.31 -19.53 2.25
N THR A 111 8.32 -19.00 3.47
CA THR A 111 9.36 -19.24 4.48
C THR A 111 8.68 -19.48 5.83
N VAL A 112 9.10 -20.51 6.56
CA VAL A 112 8.64 -20.80 7.93
C VAL A 112 9.55 -20.06 8.90
N ALA A 113 8.96 -19.33 9.86
CA ALA A 113 9.65 -18.54 10.88
C ALA A 113 10.74 -17.61 10.27
N PRO A 114 10.38 -16.67 9.38
CA PRO A 114 11.34 -15.77 8.76
C PRO A 114 12.04 -14.91 9.82
N ALA A 115 13.36 -14.73 9.69
CA ALA A 115 14.14 -13.88 10.59
C ALA A 115 13.84 -12.39 10.36
N GLU A 116 13.56 -12.02 9.11
CA GLU A 116 13.14 -10.68 8.70
C GLU A 116 11.95 -10.75 7.75
N PRO A 117 11.02 -9.80 7.80
CA PRO A 117 9.90 -9.74 6.88
C PRO A 117 10.36 -9.41 5.47
N ALA A 118 9.67 -9.98 4.48
CA ALA A 118 9.90 -9.69 3.07
C ALA A 118 9.59 -8.21 2.76
N LYS A 119 10.41 -7.59 1.91
CA LYS A 119 10.27 -6.18 1.51
C LYS A 119 9.89 -6.09 0.04
N LEU A 120 9.05 -5.12 -0.30
CA LEU A 120 8.62 -4.85 -1.67
C LEU A 120 9.84 -4.62 -2.60
N GLY A 121 9.87 -5.32 -3.71
CA GLY A 121 10.90 -5.20 -4.73
C GLY A 121 12.20 -5.95 -4.45
N ASP A 122 12.34 -6.58 -3.28
CA ASP A 122 13.50 -7.40 -2.96
C ASP A 122 13.35 -8.82 -3.54
N ALA A 123 14.48 -9.47 -3.83
CA ALA A 123 14.49 -10.87 -4.21
C ALA A 123 14.16 -11.76 -3.01
N TYR A 124 13.24 -12.71 -3.20
CA TYR A 124 12.78 -13.60 -2.14
C TYR A 124 13.37 -15.01 -2.23
N LYS A 125 14.00 -15.48 -1.16
CA LYS A 125 14.70 -16.78 -1.08
C LYS A 125 13.87 -17.90 -0.43
N GLY A 126 12.55 -17.86 -0.54
CA GLY A 126 11.67 -18.89 0.00
C GLY A 126 11.57 -20.14 -0.88
N THR A 127 10.89 -21.16 -0.35
CA THR A 127 10.54 -22.40 -1.06
C THR A 127 9.31 -22.17 -1.93
N ALA A 128 9.27 -22.79 -3.12
CA ALA A 128 8.12 -22.69 -4.02
C ALA A 128 6.84 -23.20 -3.36
N LEU A 129 5.73 -22.48 -3.57
CA LEU A 129 4.42 -22.78 -3.01
C LEU A 129 3.38 -22.90 -4.12
N THR A 130 2.67 -24.03 -4.13
CA THR A 130 1.44 -24.20 -4.91
C THR A 130 0.26 -24.17 -3.92
N SER A 131 -0.60 -23.16 -4.06
CA SER A 131 -1.78 -22.98 -3.20
C SER A 131 -2.65 -24.22 -3.18
N GLY A 132 -3.08 -24.65 -1.99
CA GLY A 132 -3.93 -25.83 -1.79
C GLY A 132 -3.22 -27.19 -1.94
N THR A 133 -1.91 -27.23 -2.26
CA THR A 133 -1.24 -28.50 -2.58
C THR A 133 0.06 -28.73 -1.81
N THR A 134 0.89 -27.67 -1.66
CA THR A 134 2.21 -27.81 -1.01
C THR A 134 2.06 -28.13 0.47
N LYS A 135 2.63 -29.25 0.89
CA LYS A 135 2.63 -29.71 2.28
C LYS A 135 3.84 -29.13 3.01
N ILE A 136 3.60 -28.37 4.05
CA ILE A 136 4.60 -27.62 4.80
C ILE A 136 4.75 -28.24 6.19
N ALA A 137 5.95 -28.66 6.56
CA ALA A 137 6.26 -29.13 7.91
C ALA A 137 6.31 -27.93 8.86
N VAL A 138 5.52 -27.97 9.94
CA VAL A 138 5.37 -26.86 10.88
C VAL A 138 5.04 -27.35 12.28
N THR A 139 5.24 -26.47 13.25
CA THR A 139 4.76 -26.65 14.64
C THR A 139 3.80 -25.54 15.01
N VAL A 140 2.98 -25.78 16.02
CA VAL A 140 2.00 -24.81 16.52
C VAL A 140 2.70 -23.52 16.94
N GLY A 141 2.14 -22.36 16.53
CA GLY A 141 2.66 -21.03 16.86
C GLY A 141 3.72 -20.51 15.89
N GLN A 142 4.22 -21.33 14.97
CA GLN A 142 5.11 -20.82 13.92
C GLN A 142 4.37 -19.90 12.96
N VAL A 143 5.06 -18.85 12.51
CA VAL A 143 4.57 -17.95 11.48
C VAL A 143 5.11 -18.39 10.12
N ILE A 144 4.21 -18.55 9.17
CA ILE A 144 4.59 -18.77 7.76
C ILE A 144 4.38 -17.47 7.02
N GLU A 145 5.45 -16.98 6.38
CA GLU A 145 5.40 -15.86 5.46
C GLU A 145 5.24 -16.40 4.05
N VAL A 146 4.31 -15.84 3.28
CA VAL A 146 4.08 -16.15 1.88
C VAL A 146 4.30 -14.90 1.06
N ALA A 147 5.11 -14.97 0.03
CA ALA A 147 5.36 -13.89 -0.91
C ALA A 147 4.82 -14.23 -2.29
N ASP A 148 4.09 -13.29 -2.91
CA ASP A 148 3.78 -13.26 -4.33
C ASP A 148 4.91 -12.51 -5.04
N LEU A 149 5.48 -13.13 -6.04
CA LEU A 149 6.63 -12.62 -6.77
C LEU A 149 6.23 -12.27 -8.21
N ASP A 150 6.87 -11.25 -8.76
CA ASP A 150 6.77 -10.93 -10.17
C ASP A 150 7.61 -11.90 -11.05
N SER A 151 7.66 -11.62 -12.35
CA SER A 151 8.46 -12.41 -13.31
C SER A 151 9.97 -12.39 -13.03
N ASP A 152 10.46 -11.38 -12.33
CA ASP A 152 11.87 -11.21 -11.95
C ASP A 152 12.20 -11.83 -10.58
N GLY A 153 11.21 -12.44 -9.92
CA GLY A 153 11.36 -13.05 -8.60
C GLY A 153 11.40 -12.05 -7.45
N LYS A 154 10.89 -10.85 -7.67
CA LYS A 154 10.80 -9.78 -6.66
C LYS A 154 9.45 -9.76 -5.97
N VAL A 155 9.45 -9.42 -4.69
CA VAL A 155 8.23 -9.36 -3.85
C VAL A 155 7.29 -8.26 -4.32
N VAL A 156 6.03 -8.63 -4.56
CA VAL A 156 4.92 -7.72 -4.90
C VAL A 156 3.90 -7.66 -3.76
N LYS A 157 3.54 -8.82 -3.20
CA LYS A 157 2.60 -8.94 -2.08
C LYS A 157 3.14 -9.91 -1.04
N VAL A 158 2.70 -9.75 0.20
CA VAL A 158 3.10 -10.63 1.32
C VAL A 158 1.89 -10.96 2.18
N GLY A 159 1.80 -12.19 2.63
CA GLY A 159 0.83 -12.65 3.60
C GLY A 159 1.50 -13.40 4.73
N TYR A 160 0.89 -13.37 5.91
CA TYR A 160 1.39 -14.07 7.09
C TYR A 160 0.29 -14.96 7.65
N HIS A 161 0.66 -16.15 8.08
CA HIS A 161 -0.24 -17.04 8.81
C HIS A 161 0.44 -17.62 10.03
N THR A 162 -0.20 -17.48 11.21
CA THR A 162 0.27 -18.13 12.45
C THR A 162 -0.43 -19.48 12.59
N VAL A 163 0.33 -20.55 12.60
CA VAL A 163 -0.16 -21.92 12.57
C VAL A 163 -0.84 -22.30 13.89
N LYS A 164 -2.06 -22.83 13.82
CA LYS A 164 -2.86 -23.31 14.94
C LYS A 164 -2.80 -24.85 15.03
N ALA A 165 -3.04 -25.41 16.22
CA ALA A 165 -3.06 -26.87 16.43
C ALA A 165 -4.06 -27.59 15.51
N SER A 166 -5.22 -26.99 15.22
CA SER A 166 -6.25 -27.56 14.34
C SER A 166 -5.84 -27.58 12.86
N GLU A 167 -4.76 -26.91 12.47
CA GLU A 167 -4.28 -26.76 11.09
C GLU A 167 -3.11 -27.70 10.78
N ILE A 168 -2.72 -28.54 11.74
CA ILE A 168 -1.67 -29.54 11.59
C ILE A 168 -2.31 -30.93 11.67
N LYS A 169 -1.93 -31.79 10.74
CA LYS A 169 -2.33 -33.21 10.82
C LYS A 169 -1.66 -33.88 12.01
N ALA A 170 -2.46 -34.48 12.90
CA ALA A 170 -1.99 -35.30 13.99
C ALA A 170 -1.37 -36.60 13.46
#